data_ff92c3b8b0f311dd0f7b50c3bfba98c7
#
_entry.id   ff92c3b8b0f311dd0f7b50c3bfba98c7
#
_cell.length_a   1.000
_cell.length_b   1.000
_cell.length_c   1.000
_cell.angle_alpha   90.00
_cell.angle_beta   90.00
_cell.angle_gamma   90.00
#
_symmetry.space_group_name_H-M   'P 1'
#
loop_
_entity.id
_entity.type
_entity.pdbx_description
1 polymer ?
#
loop_
_entity_poly.entity_id
_entity_poly.type
_entity_poly.pdbx_seq_one_letter_code
_entity_poly.pdbx_strand_id
1 'polypeptide(L)'
;MTTLITPDGLHAALAGERPPLLLDAQYNLTGTPGRELYAAAHLAGALFVDVDLDLADPPGPGGRHPLPDMTRLQGTLRRLGINDTSPVVVYDQGSGMGSARAWWLLTYVGLADVRVLDGGLAAWTSAGYAVTDAPSPPPVPGXXXXXXXXXXXXXXXXXXXXXXXXXXXXXXXXXXS
;
A
#
# COMPACT_ATOMS: atom_id res chain seq x y z
N MET A 1 14.03 10.05 7.32
CA MET A 1 13.50 9.02 6.42
C MET A 1 12.27 9.53 5.71
N THR A 2 12.18 9.31 4.41
CA THR A 2 11.06 9.84 3.65
C THR A 2 9.96 8.80 3.50
N THR A 3 8.72 9.27 3.54
CA THR A 3 7.55 8.41 3.28
C THR A 3 7.37 8.15 1.79
N LEU A 4 7.81 9.06 0.95
CA LEU A 4 7.60 8.96 -0.50
C LEU A 4 8.87 8.51 -1.20
N ILE A 5 8.69 7.77 -2.29
CA ILE A 5 9.79 7.42 -3.18
C ILE A 5 9.39 7.81 -4.60
N THR A 6 10.33 8.42 -5.33
CA THR A 6 10.04 8.82 -6.70
C THR A 6 10.07 7.61 -7.64
N PRO A 7 9.48 7.75 -8.85
CA PRO A 7 9.62 6.66 -9.82
C PRO A 7 11.08 6.29 -10.12
N ASP A 8 11.94 7.28 -10.27
CA ASP A 8 13.36 6.98 -10.51
C ASP A 8 13.99 6.28 -9.31
N GLY A 9 13.63 6.73 -8.10
CA GLY A 9 14.15 6.10 -6.89
C GLY A 9 13.69 4.66 -6.76
N LEU A 10 12.43 4.40 -7.07
CA LEU A 10 11.91 3.04 -7.02
C LEU A 10 12.57 2.17 -8.07
N HIS A 11 12.73 2.68 -9.28
CA HIS A 11 13.37 1.91 -10.34
C HIS A 11 14.77 1.48 -9.91
N ALA A 12 15.52 2.40 -9.30
CA ALA A 12 16.85 2.07 -8.81
C ALA A 12 16.81 1.05 -7.68
N ALA A 13 15.85 1.19 -6.77
CA ALA A 13 15.75 0.26 -5.64
C ALA A 13 15.39 -1.14 -6.09
N LEU A 14 14.57 -1.27 -7.13
CA LEU A 14 14.20 -2.58 -7.64
C LEU A 14 15.39 -3.32 -8.26
N ALA A 15 16.39 -2.57 -8.73
CA ALA A 15 17.62 -3.17 -9.27
C ALA A 15 18.67 -3.45 -8.20
N GLY A 16 18.41 -3.08 -6.95
CA GLY A 16 19.37 -3.23 -5.88
C GLY A 16 19.38 -4.60 -5.25
N GLU A 17 20.15 -4.74 -4.19
CA GLU A 17 20.32 -6.04 -3.52
C GLU A 17 19.10 -6.47 -2.71
N ARG A 18 18.36 -5.49 -2.17
CA ARG A 18 17.13 -5.77 -1.42
C ARG A 18 15.98 -5.02 -2.06
N PRO A 19 15.49 -5.52 -3.19
CA PRO A 19 14.39 -4.81 -3.83
C PRO A 19 13.16 -4.81 -2.93
N PRO A 20 12.45 -3.70 -2.86
CA PRO A 20 11.26 -3.66 -2.02
C PRO A 20 10.16 -4.54 -2.59
N LEU A 21 9.33 -5.03 -1.69
CA LEU A 21 8.11 -5.72 -2.05
C LEU A 21 7.11 -4.66 -2.51
N LEU A 22 6.45 -4.92 -3.63
CA LEU A 22 5.52 -3.94 -4.20
C LEU A 22 4.09 -4.36 -3.88
N LEU A 23 3.32 -3.44 -3.32
CA LEU A 23 1.91 -3.66 -3.07
C LEU A 23 1.10 -2.67 -3.89
N ASP A 24 0.21 -3.21 -4.71
CA ASP A 24 -0.69 -2.42 -5.54
C ASP A 24 -1.98 -2.24 -4.79
N ALA A 25 -2.26 -1.01 -4.42
CA ALA A 25 -3.46 -0.65 -3.68
C ALA A 25 -4.39 0.22 -4.52
N GLN A 26 -4.47 -0.05 -5.82
CA GLN A 26 -5.37 0.69 -6.69
C GLN A 26 -6.79 0.59 -6.19
N TYR A 27 -7.50 1.70 -6.22
CA TYR A 27 -8.78 1.77 -5.56
C TYR A 27 -9.59 2.92 -6.12
N ASN A 28 -10.86 2.64 -6.38
CA ASN A 28 -11.85 3.68 -6.68
C ASN A 28 -13.02 3.51 -5.73
N LEU A 29 -13.54 4.63 -5.26
CA LEU A 29 -14.74 4.59 -4.45
C LEU A 29 -15.93 4.11 -5.27
N THR A 30 -16.01 4.55 -6.51
CA THR A 30 -17.02 4.12 -7.47
C THR A 30 -16.33 3.88 -8.80
N GLY A 31 -16.97 3.14 -9.67
CA GLY A 31 -16.43 2.87 -10.99
C GLY A 31 -15.61 1.59 -11.02
N THR A 32 -14.58 1.57 -11.83
CA THR A 32 -13.80 0.35 -12.02
C THR A 32 -13.14 -0.10 -10.71
N PRO A 33 -13.42 -1.33 -10.27
CA PRO A 33 -12.78 -1.78 -9.02
C PRO A 33 -11.27 -1.85 -9.14
N GLY A 34 -10.61 -1.68 -7.99
CA GLY A 34 -9.15 -1.75 -7.94
C GLY A 34 -8.59 -3.04 -8.49
N ARG A 35 -9.25 -4.15 -8.22
CA ARG A 35 -8.82 -5.45 -8.73
C ARG A 35 -8.74 -5.47 -10.25
N GLU A 36 -9.70 -4.83 -10.91
CA GLU A 36 -9.68 -4.76 -12.37
C GLU A 36 -8.61 -3.81 -12.88
N LEU A 37 -8.38 -2.71 -12.15
CA LEU A 37 -7.30 -1.81 -12.51
C LEU A 37 -5.95 -2.53 -12.41
N TYR A 38 -5.76 -3.31 -11.35
CA TYR A 38 -4.54 -4.08 -11.18
C TYR A 38 -4.36 -5.08 -12.33
N ALA A 39 -5.43 -5.77 -12.68
CA ALA A 39 -5.34 -6.76 -13.75
C ALA A 39 -4.97 -6.11 -15.07
N ALA A 40 -5.40 -4.88 -15.30
CA ALA A 40 -5.10 -4.20 -16.55
C ALA A 40 -3.67 -3.67 -16.60
N ALA A 41 -3.14 -3.18 -15.49
CA ALA A 41 -1.78 -2.63 -15.49
C ALA A 41 -1.25 -2.54 -14.05
N HIS A 42 -0.08 -3.11 -13.83
CA HIS A 42 0.60 -3.02 -12.54
C HIS A 42 2.11 -3.11 -12.78
N LEU A 43 2.89 -2.78 -11.76
CA LEU A 43 4.33 -2.98 -11.83
C LEU A 43 4.64 -4.47 -11.79
N ALA A 44 5.63 -4.90 -12.56
CA ALA A 44 5.99 -6.32 -12.59
C ALA A 44 6.32 -6.80 -11.17
N GLY A 45 5.73 -7.91 -10.79
CA GLY A 45 5.93 -8.50 -9.47
C GLY A 45 5.07 -7.92 -8.36
N ALA A 46 4.30 -6.88 -8.63
CA ALA A 46 3.46 -6.28 -7.60
C ALA A 46 2.30 -7.20 -7.24
N LEU A 47 1.96 -7.22 -5.96
CA LEU A 47 0.83 -7.99 -5.47
C LEU A 47 -0.29 -7.05 -5.11
N PHE A 48 -1.51 -7.44 -5.47
CA PHE A 48 -2.68 -6.61 -5.21
C PHE A 48 -3.13 -6.75 -3.78
N VAL A 49 -3.46 -5.62 -3.17
CA VAL A 49 -4.12 -5.61 -1.87
C VAL A 49 -5.42 -4.82 -2.03
N ASP A 50 -6.52 -5.42 -1.60
CA ASP A 50 -7.83 -4.84 -1.79
C ASP A 50 -8.16 -3.94 -0.61
N VAL A 51 -8.33 -2.64 -0.88
CA VAL A 51 -8.55 -1.69 0.19
C VAL A 51 -9.81 -2.01 0.99
N ASP A 52 -10.86 -2.44 0.31
CA ASP A 52 -12.13 -2.72 0.99
C ASP A 52 -12.14 -4.06 1.70
N LEU A 53 -11.45 -5.06 1.15
CA LEU A 53 -11.51 -6.42 1.68
C LEU A 53 -10.34 -6.76 2.58
N ASP A 54 -9.15 -6.29 2.22
CA ASP A 54 -7.93 -6.66 2.95
C ASP A 54 -7.58 -5.64 4.01
N LEU A 55 -7.89 -4.37 3.77
CA LEU A 55 -7.42 -3.28 4.62
C LEU A 55 -8.52 -2.66 5.45
N ALA A 56 -9.70 -3.25 5.46
CA ALA A 56 -10.82 -2.77 6.25
C ALA A 56 -11.77 -3.90 6.52
N ASP A 57 -12.52 -3.79 7.61
CA ASP A 57 -13.64 -4.67 7.84
C ASP A 57 -14.86 -4.12 7.12
N PRO A 58 -15.93 -4.93 6.97
CA PRO A 58 -17.12 -4.43 6.31
C PRO A 58 -17.66 -3.17 6.97
N PRO A 59 -18.29 -2.28 6.21
CA PRO A 59 -18.86 -1.08 6.81
C PRO A 59 -19.88 -1.42 7.87
N GLY A 60 -19.97 -0.58 8.89
CA GLY A 60 -20.87 -0.83 9.99
C GLY A 60 -20.79 0.30 10.98
N PRO A 61 -21.10 0.03 12.24
CA PRO A 61 -21.06 1.12 13.25
C PRO A 61 -19.71 1.81 13.35
N GLY A 62 -18.62 1.12 12.97
CA GLY A 62 -17.29 1.71 13.01
C GLY A 62 -16.96 2.59 11.84
N GLY A 63 -17.87 2.74 10.86
CA GLY A 63 -17.67 3.60 9.74
C GLY A 63 -17.53 2.86 8.42
N ARG A 64 -17.17 3.62 7.39
CA ARG A 64 -17.11 3.08 6.04
C ARG A 64 -15.91 2.17 5.83
N HIS A 65 -14.74 2.56 6.38
CA HIS A 65 -13.53 1.77 6.30
C HIS A 65 -12.96 1.57 7.69
N PRO A 66 -13.63 0.78 8.53
CA PRO A 66 -13.12 0.57 9.88
C PRO A 66 -11.81 -0.21 9.84
N LEU A 67 -11.08 -0.15 10.95
CA LEU A 67 -9.86 -0.94 11.06
C LEU A 67 -10.18 -2.42 10.87
N PRO A 68 -9.35 -3.15 10.12
CA PRO A 68 -9.58 -4.57 9.97
C PRO A 68 -9.26 -5.33 11.26
N ASP A 69 -9.82 -6.52 11.39
CA ASP A 69 -9.41 -7.42 12.45
C ASP A 69 -7.90 -7.66 12.33
N MET A 70 -7.18 -7.49 13.44
CA MET A 70 -5.72 -7.56 13.39
C MET A 70 -5.23 -8.97 13.07
N THR A 71 -5.92 -10.01 13.53
CA THR A 71 -5.53 -11.37 13.20
C THR A 71 -5.69 -11.62 11.70
N ARG A 72 -6.81 -11.17 11.14
CA ARG A 72 -7.03 -11.31 9.70
C ARG A 72 -6.02 -10.50 8.90
N LEU A 73 -5.73 -9.28 9.34
CA LEU A 73 -4.74 -8.45 8.65
C LEU A 73 -3.36 -9.12 8.68
N GLN A 74 -2.97 -9.67 9.83
CA GLN A 74 -1.69 -10.36 9.91
C GLN A 74 -1.64 -11.53 8.94
N GLY A 75 -2.70 -12.29 8.84
CA GLY A 75 -2.75 -13.39 7.88
C GLY A 75 -2.62 -12.90 6.45
N THR A 76 -3.29 -11.80 6.12
CA THR A 76 -3.18 -11.21 4.79
C THR A 76 -1.73 -10.81 4.49
N LEU A 77 -1.08 -10.13 5.44
CA LEU A 77 0.28 -9.67 5.21
C LEU A 77 1.25 -10.82 5.06
N ARG A 78 1.04 -11.89 5.82
CA ARG A 78 1.88 -13.07 5.68
C ARG A 78 1.68 -13.74 4.33
N ARG A 79 0.46 -13.79 3.84
CA ARG A 79 0.21 -14.35 2.51
C ARG A 79 0.88 -13.51 1.43
N LEU A 80 1.03 -12.22 1.66
CA LEU A 80 1.71 -11.35 0.71
C LEU A 80 3.23 -11.43 0.80
N GLY A 81 3.75 -12.24 1.72
CA GLY A 81 5.18 -12.43 1.84
C GLY A 81 5.89 -11.42 2.72
N ILE A 82 5.14 -10.71 3.56
CA ILE A 82 5.72 -9.64 4.35
C ILE A 82 6.28 -10.19 5.65
N ASN A 83 7.51 -9.82 5.94
CA ASN A 83 8.19 -10.07 7.21
C ASN A 83 8.37 -8.76 7.94
N ASP A 84 8.76 -8.84 9.21
CA ASP A 84 8.90 -7.63 10.02
C ASP A 84 9.89 -6.63 9.45
N THR A 85 10.89 -7.10 8.74
CA THR A 85 11.94 -6.24 8.20
C THR A 85 11.83 -6.02 6.70
N SER A 86 10.73 -6.46 6.08
CA SER A 86 10.58 -6.31 4.64
C SER A 86 10.51 -4.83 4.26
N PRO A 87 11.30 -4.39 3.26
CA PRO A 87 11.06 -3.08 2.68
C PRO A 87 9.86 -3.17 1.75
N VAL A 88 8.95 -2.24 1.88
CA VAL A 88 7.69 -2.28 1.13
C VAL A 88 7.45 -0.93 0.47
N VAL A 89 7.03 -0.96 -0.78
CA VAL A 89 6.54 0.24 -1.46
C VAL A 89 5.11 -0.04 -1.88
N VAL A 90 4.22 0.87 -1.50
CA VAL A 90 2.82 0.78 -1.90
C VAL A 90 2.55 1.84 -2.96
N TYR A 91 1.62 1.52 -3.86
CA TYR A 91 1.21 2.51 -4.84
C TYR A 91 -0.24 2.27 -5.22
N ASP A 92 -0.84 3.28 -5.80
CA ASP A 92 -2.15 3.14 -6.42
C ASP A 92 -2.09 3.75 -7.81
N GLN A 93 -3.23 3.98 -8.43
CA GLN A 93 -3.24 4.49 -9.79
C GLN A 93 -2.78 5.95 -9.89
N GLY A 94 -2.79 6.67 -8.78
CA GLY A 94 -2.37 8.05 -8.74
C GLY A 94 -3.20 8.92 -7.83
N SER A 95 -4.35 8.42 -7.38
CA SER A 95 -5.23 9.22 -6.53
C SER A 95 -4.67 9.43 -5.13
N GLY A 96 -3.88 8.48 -4.65
CA GLY A 96 -3.34 8.52 -3.30
C GLY A 96 -4.22 7.90 -2.24
N MET A 97 -5.46 7.57 -2.57
CA MET A 97 -6.39 7.06 -1.55
C MET A 97 -6.02 5.67 -1.09
N GLY A 98 -5.81 4.77 -2.03
CA GLY A 98 -5.48 3.40 -1.66
C GLY A 98 -4.11 3.29 -1.02
N SER A 99 -3.14 4.00 -1.58
CA SER A 99 -1.79 3.92 -1.04
C SER A 99 -1.69 4.54 0.35
N ALA A 100 -2.44 5.61 0.61
CA ALA A 100 -2.41 6.21 1.94
C ALA A 100 -2.97 5.25 2.98
N ARG A 101 -4.06 4.57 2.65
CA ARG A 101 -4.66 3.62 3.58
C ARG A 101 -3.69 2.47 3.85
N ALA A 102 -3.07 1.94 2.79
CA ALA A 102 -2.15 0.83 2.95
C ALA A 102 -0.93 1.25 3.75
N TRP A 103 -0.37 2.42 3.44
CA TRP A 103 0.79 2.92 4.18
C TRP A 103 0.47 3.06 5.66
N TRP A 104 -0.68 3.65 5.97
CA TRP A 104 -1.02 3.89 7.36
C TRP A 104 -1.16 2.56 8.12
N LEU A 105 -1.88 1.60 7.53
CA LEU A 105 -2.06 0.32 8.21
C LEU A 105 -0.75 -0.43 8.40
N LEU A 106 0.10 -0.43 7.37
CA LEU A 106 1.37 -1.14 7.49
C LEU A 106 2.26 -0.53 8.55
N THR A 107 2.29 0.80 8.62
CA THR A 107 3.07 1.43 9.67
C THR A 107 2.43 1.23 11.04
N TYR A 108 1.11 1.24 11.09
CA TYR A 108 0.41 1.01 12.35
C TYR A 108 0.73 -0.36 12.93
N VAL A 109 0.85 -1.38 12.10
CA VAL A 109 1.18 -2.73 12.61
C VAL A 109 2.68 -2.95 12.79
N GLY A 110 3.49 -1.92 12.62
CA GLY A 110 4.86 -1.97 13.05
C GLY A 110 5.91 -2.11 11.97
N LEU A 111 5.53 -2.09 10.69
CA LEU A 111 6.54 -2.13 9.64
C LEU A 111 7.31 -0.82 9.60
N ALA A 112 8.63 -0.92 9.63
CA ALA A 112 9.47 0.27 9.72
C ALA A 112 9.80 0.89 8.37
N ASP A 113 9.82 0.09 7.31
CA ASP A 113 10.28 0.57 6.01
C ASP A 113 9.15 0.45 4.99
N VAL A 114 8.23 1.40 5.06
CA VAL A 114 7.10 1.45 4.12
C VAL A 114 7.11 2.82 3.47
N ARG A 115 7.15 2.83 2.15
CA ARG A 115 7.11 4.07 1.38
C ARG A 115 6.01 4.01 0.35
N VAL A 116 5.59 5.19 -0.10
CA VAL A 116 4.54 5.34 -1.10
C VAL A 116 5.19 5.86 -2.38
N LEU A 117 4.84 5.24 -3.51
CA LEU A 117 5.33 5.72 -4.81
C LEU A 117 4.64 7.05 -5.12
N ASP A 118 5.45 8.08 -5.18
CA ASP A 118 4.96 9.45 -5.38
C ASP A 118 4.29 9.55 -6.75
N GLY A 119 3.00 9.90 -6.74
CA GLY A 119 2.21 9.99 -7.95
C GLY A 119 1.71 8.67 -8.50
N GLY A 120 2.07 7.57 -7.88
CA GLY A 120 1.52 6.26 -8.20
C GLY A 120 1.86 5.77 -9.60
N LEU A 121 0.98 4.90 -10.10
CA LEU A 121 1.20 4.29 -11.41
C LEU A 121 1.25 5.35 -12.52
N ALA A 122 0.45 6.41 -12.40
CA ALA A 122 0.46 7.46 -13.41
C ALA A 122 1.83 8.11 -13.51
N ALA A 123 2.47 8.39 -12.37
CA ALA A 123 3.80 9.00 -12.41
C ALA A 123 4.85 8.02 -12.92
N TRP A 124 4.70 6.75 -12.58
CA TRP A 124 5.62 5.71 -13.05
C TRP A 124 5.61 5.64 -14.57
N THR A 125 4.42 5.59 -15.17
CA THR A 125 4.33 5.53 -16.64
C THR A 125 4.75 6.84 -17.28
N SER A 126 4.47 7.97 -16.65
CA SER A 126 4.93 9.28 -17.17
C SER A 126 6.45 9.37 -17.19
N ALA A 127 7.11 8.69 -16.27
CA ALA A 127 8.58 8.66 -16.25
C ALA A 127 9.16 7.73 -17.32
N GLY A 128 8.31 6.99 -18.03
CA GLY A 128 8.76 6.13 -19.11
C GLY A 128 8.97 4.67 -18.72
N TYR A 129 8.60 4.29 -17.51
CA TYR A 129 8.81 2.92 -17.06
C TYR A 129 7.63 2.03 -17.42
N ALA A 130 7.90 0.75 -17.62
CA ALA A 130 6.91 -0.18 -18.13
C ALA A 130 6.01 -0.72 -17.05
N VAL A 131 4.78 -1.06 -17.42
CA VAL A 131 3.85 -1.80 -16.61
C VAL A 131 3.48 -3.08 -17.34
N THR A 132 2.79 -3.98 -16.65
CA THR A 132 2.44 -5.26 -17.21
C THR A 132 1.02 -5.64 -16.80
N ASP A 133 0.40 -6.51 -17.59
CA ASP A 133 -0.84 -7.16 -17.17
C ASP A 133 -0.63 -8.64 -16.84
N ALA A 134 0.63 -9.08 -16.82
CA ALA A 134 0.93 -10.48 -16.50
C ALA A 134 0.76 -10.73 -15.00
N PRO A 135 0.24 -11.90 -14.62
CA PRO A 135 0.11 -12.20 -13.19
C PRO A 135 1.47 -12.23 -12.50
N SER A 136 1.52 -11.74 -11.27
CA SER A 136 2.74 -11.82 -10.48
C SER A 136 2.89 -13.20 -9.87
N PRO A 137 4.14 -13.67 -9.71
CA PRO A 137 4.32 -14.98 -9.07
C PRO A 137 3.81 -14.98 -7.64
N PRO A 138 3.28 -16.10 -7.17
CA PRO A 138 2.85 -16.14 -5.77
C PRO A 138 4.03 -15.99 -4.83
N PRO A 139 3.86 -15.22 -3.77
CA PRO A 139 4.97 -15.02 -2.83
C PRO A 139 5.14 -16.20 -1.90
N VAL A 140 6.33 -16.30 -1.32
CA VAL A 140 6.56 -17.22 -0.19
C VAL A 140 5.96 -16.58 1.05
N PRO A 141 5.17 -17.27 1.85
CA PRO A 141 4.54 -16.65 3.02
C PRO A 141 5.58 -16.08 3.98
N GLY A 142 5.24 -14.98 4.55
CA GLY A 142 6.15 -14.28 5.48
C GLY A 142 5.75 -14.46 6.92
N UNK A 143 6.37 -13.79 7.72
CA UNK A 143 6.10 -13.94 9.13
C UNK A 143 5.79 -12.64 9.82
N UNK A 144 5.22 -11.73 9.42
CA UNK A 144 4.93 -10.50 9.94
C UNK A 144 4.19 -10.64 11.20
N UNK A 145 4.59 -10.19 12.07
CA UNK A 145 3.93 -10.19 13.33
C UNK A 145 3.35 -8.85 13.47
N UNK A 146 2.32 -8.83 13.53
CA UNK A 146 1.61 -7.64 13.59
C UNK A 146 1.86 -7.11 14.94
N UNK A 147 2.50 -6.53 15.03
CA UNK A 147 2.82 -5.88 16.24
C UNK A 147 1.98 -4.74 16.34
N UNK A 148 1.16 -4.82 16.70
CA UNK A 148 0.32 -3.79 16.85
C UNK A 148 1.08 -2.73 17.42
N UNK A 149 1.57 -2.32 16.82
CA UNK A 149 2.27 -1.27 17.17
C UNK A 149 1.54 -0.46 18.03
N UNK A 150 1.91 -0.41 18.65
CA UNK A 150 1.32 0.36 19.41
C UNK A 150 1.26 1.76 19.06
N UNK A 151 1.29 1.83 18.21
CA UNK A 151 1.27 3.12 17.97
C UNK A 151 0.07 3.67 18.09
N UNK A 152 -0.32 3.05 18.45
CA UNK A 152 -1.11 3.77 18.48
C UNK A 152 -2.22 4.33 18.68
N UNK A 153 -2.11 4.51 19.39
CA UNK A 153 -2.90 5.27 19.70
C UNK A 153 -3.69 6.07 18.81
N UNK A 154 -3.49 6.11 18.32
CA UNK A 154 -4.12 7.11 17.65
C UNK A 154 -4.82 6.55 16.59
N UNK A 155 -4.79 5.66 16.90
CA UNK A 155 -5.23 4.90 15.96
C UNK A 155 -6.43 5.25 15.25
N UNK A 156 -7.18 5.12 15.76
CA UNK A 156 -8.35 5.27 15.08
C UNK A 156 -8.51 6.58 14.43
N UNK A 157 -8.33 7.12 15.09
CA UNK A 157 -8.58 8.41 14.66
C UNK A 157 -7.64 8.84 13.68
N UNK A 158 -6.94 8.25 13.95
CA UNK A 158 -5.96 8.60 13.13
C UNK A 158 -6.14 8.01 11.80
N UNK A 159 -6.79 7.32 11.86
CA UNK A 159 -6.98 6.65 10.72
C UNK A 159 -7.28 7.52 9.64
N UNK A 160 -7.92 8.10 9.92
CA UNK A 160 -8.34 9.02 9.01
C UNK A 160 -7.33 10.06 8.81
N UNK A 161 -6.98 10.18 9.73
CA UNK A 161 -6.02 11.18 9.73
C UNK A 161 -4.78 10.73 9.15
N UNK A 162 -4.67 9.83 9.51
CA UNK A 162 -3.57 9.24 9.03
C UNK A 162 -3.62 9.11 7.59
N UNK A 163 -4.52 8.86 7.39
CA UNK A 163 -4.72 8.81 6.08
C UNK A 163 -4.45 10.07 5.49
N UNK A 164 -4.75 10.68 6.20
CA UNK A 164 -4.54 11.97 5.79
C UNK A 164 -3.12 12.32 5.81
N UNK A 165 -2.73 11.86 6.62
CA UNK A 165 -1.43 12.08 6.77
C UNK A 165 -0.64 11.34 5.78
N UNK A 166 -1.00 10.48 5.77
CA UNK A 166 -0.45 9.68 4.89
C UNK A 166 -0.72 10.14 3.58
N UNK A 167 -1.64 10.45 3.67
CA UNK A 167 -2.06 11.00 2.50
C UNK A 167 -1.31 12.19 2.23
N UNK A 168 -1.15 12.50 3.15
CA UNK A 168 -0.43 13.62 2.96
C UNK A 168 0.82 13.29 2.35
N UNK A 169 1.01 12.39 2.74
CA UNK A 169 2.08 11.94 2.22
C UNK A 169 1.85 11.43 0.88
N UNK A 170 1.09 10.99 0.92
CA UNK A 170 0.80 10.37 -0.21
C UNK A 170 0.06 11.26 -1.06
N UNK A 171 -0.56 11.59 -0.39
CA UNK A 171 -1.40 12.44 -1.06
C UNK A 171 -0.72 13.70 -1.30
N UNK A 172 -0.09 13.75 -0.57
CA UNK A 172 0.56 14.86 -0.76
C UNK A 172 1.09 14.84 -2.07
N UNK A 173 1.31 14.00 -2.15
CA UNK A 173 1.73 13.84 -3.34
C UNK A 173 0.69 13.99 -4.31
N UNK A 174 -0.03 13.65 -3.89
CA UNK A 174 -1.08 13.69 -4.68
C UNK A 174 -1.72 14.97 -4.62
N UNK A 175 -1.64 15.19 -3.68
CA UNK A 175 -2.28 16.35 -3.49
C UNK A 175 -1.51 17.41 -3.98
N UNK A 176 -0.77 17.25 -3.94
CA UNK A 176 -0.01 18.14 -4.33
C UNK A 176 -0.10 18.32 -5.72
N SER A 177 -0.72 17.67 -6.19
CA SER A 177 -0.76 17.84 -7.62
C SER A 177 -1.99 18.62 -8.07
#